data_20182788085dc6b3fb84ce96ca085a12
#
_entry.id   20182788085dc6b3fb84ce96ca085a12
#
_cell.length_a   1.000
_cell.length_b   1.000
_cell.length_c   1.000
_cell.angle_alpha   90.00
_cell.angle_beta   90.00
_cell.angle_gamma   90.00
#
_symmetry.space_group_name_H-M   'P 1'
#
loop_
_entity.id
_entity.type
_entity.pdbx_description
1 polymer ?
#
loop_
_entity_poly.entity_id
_entity_poly.type
_entity_poly.pdbx_seq_one_letter_code
_entity_poly.pdbx_strand_id
1 'polypeptide(L)'
;MIIGVPKEIKNNENRVALTPAGVTEFRKQGHLVYVQADAGKGSGFSDEQYQEAGASILPAIEEVYAIAEMIIKVKEPIESEYALIKEDQLLFTYFHFASSEPLTHAMIERKAVCLAYETVEKTDRSLPLLVPMSEVAGRMAVQEGAKYLEKPMGGFGILLGGVAGVKPANVLVLGGGIVGTQSAKMAAGLGANVTIADISLPRLRYLEDIMPANVDTVMSNEYNIRELIKSANLIIGGVLIPGAKAPYLITRDMLKLMKPGTVMVDVAIDQGGCFETSKATTHEHPIYEVDGVVHYCVANMPGAVPYTSTLALTNATLPYALQLANLGWKTACAANEELRKGLNVVNGKVVFKGVSDAWNLPYTEVKELF
;
A
#
# COMPACT_ATOMS: atom_id res chain seq x y z
N MET A 1 -23.47 -14.03 -8.32
CA MET A 1 -23.28 -12.93 -7.35
C MET A 1 -23.35 -11.58 -8.06
N ILE A 2 -23.86 -10.58 -7.39
CA ILE A 2 -23.89 -9.18 -7.85
C ILE A 2 -22.73 -8.42 -7.23
N ILE A 3 -21.83 -7.88 -8.05
CA ILE A 3 -20.63 -7.16 -7.65
C ILE A 3 -20.86 -5.66 -7.81
N GLY A 4 -20.58 -4.89 -6.78
CA GLY A 4 -20.64 -3.44 -6.80
C GLY A 4 -19.25 -2.82 -6.70
N VAL A 5 -18.96 -1.85 -7.56
CA VAL A 5 -17.70 -1.10 -7.57
C VAL A 5 -18.05 0.39 -7.45
N PRO A 6 -18.08 0.93 -6.24
CA PRO A 6 -18.30 2.36 -6.05
C PRO A 6 -17.07 3.16 -6.44
N LYS A 7 -17.27 4.43 -6.73
CA LYS A 7 -16.19 5.41 -6.90
C LYS A 7 -15.54 5.69 -5.55
N GLU A 8 -14.22 5.76 -5.52
CA GLU A 8 -13.49 6.20 -4.34
C GLU A 8 -13.72 7.70 -4.09
N ILE A 9 -13.98 8.05 -2.83
CA ILE A 9 -14.35 9.41 -2.42
C ILE A 9 -13.39 10.03 -1.41
N LYS A 10 -12.34 9.29 -1.00
CA LYS A 10 -11.26 9.86 -0.18
C LYS A 10 -10.45 10.86 -0.99
N ASN A 11 -9.97 11.90 -0.32
CA ASN A 11 -9.15 12.92 -0.98
C ASN A 11 -7.92 12.30 -1.65
N ASN A 12 -7.64 12.72 -2.88
CA ASN A 12 -6.53 12.21 -3.72
C ASN A 12 -6.56 10.69 -3.99
N GLU A 13 -7.72 10.02 -3.84
CA GLU A 13 -7.87 8.62 -4.22
C GLU A 13 -8.57 8.52 -5.58
N ASN A 14 -7.78 8.18 -6.59
CA ASN A 14 -8.21 8.07 -7.97
C ASN A 14 -8.12 6.63 -8.52
N ARG A 15 -7.72 5.67 -7.68
CA ARG A 15 -7.70 4.25 -8.03
C ARG A 15 -9.13 3.72 -8.08
N VAL A 16 -9.30 2.59 -8.75
CA VAL A 16 -10.56 1.83 -8.78
C VAL A 16 -10.26 0.36 -8.49
N ALA A 17 -11.16 -0.31 -7.79
CA ALA A 17 -10.93 -1.68 -7.33
C ALA A 17 -11.11 -2.77 -8.39
N LEU A 18 -11.65 -2.42 -9.55
CA LEU A 18 -11.87 -3.34 -10.67
C LEU A 18 -11.63 -2.63 -11.99
N THR A 19 -10.94 -3.29 -12.91
CA THR A 19 -10.73 -2.81 -14.28
C THR A 19 -11.79 -3.39 -15.23
N PRO A 20 -11.98 -2.84 -16.46
CA PRO A 20 -12.79 -3.47 -17.50
C PRO A 20 -12.42 -4.93 -17.78
N ALA A 21 -11.12 -5.25 -17.75
CA ALA A 21 -10.65 -6.63 -17.89
C ALA A 21 -11.18 -7.54 -16.76
N GLY A 22 -11.17 -7.05 -15.52
CA GLY A 22 -11.75 -7.77 -14.39
C GLY A 22 -13.25 -7.96 -14.51
N VAL A 23 -13.98 -6.97 -15.04
CA VAL A 23 -15.41 -7.10 -15.36
C VAL A 23 -15.64 -8.25 -16.32
N THR A 24 -14.85 -8.33 -17.40
CA THR A 24 -14.96 -9.44 -18.38
C THR A 24 -14.80 -10.80 -17.69
N GLU A 25 -13.85 -10.94 -16.75
CA GLU A 25 -13.67 -12.22 -16.04
C GLU A 25 -14.85 -12.58 -15.13
N PHE A 26 -15.43 -11.60 -14.40
CA PHE A 26 -16.66 -11.83 -13.64
C PHE A 26 -17.83 -12.22 -14.54
N ARG A 27 -18.01 -11.54 -15.67
CA ARG A 27 -19.07 -11.82 -16.64
C ARG A 27 -18.97 -13.23 -17.24
N LYS A 28 -17.77 -13.68 -17.60
CA LYS A 28 -17.52 -15.04 -18.09
C LYS A 28 -17.98 -16.12 -17.10
N GLN A 29 -17.93 -15.81 -15.79
CA GLN A 29 -18.33 -16.73 -14.73
C GLN A 29 -19.80 -16.53 -14.28
N GLY A 30 -20.58 -15.74 -15.02
CA GLY A 30 -22.02 -15.55 -14.80
C GLY A 30 -22.40 -14.54 -13.73
N HIS A 31 -21.41 -13.72 -13.25
CA HIS A 31 -21.68 -12.67 -12.28
C HIS A 31 -22.17 -11.39 -12.94
N LEU A 32 -22.93 -10.59 -12.20
CA LEU A 32 -23.35 -9.25 -12.62
C LEU A 32 -22.42 -8.22 -11.97
N VAL A 33 -21.98 -7.22 -12.74
CA VAL A 33 -21.09 -6.17 -12.27
C VAL A 33 -21.74 -4.82 -12.47
N TYR A 34 -21.83 -4.05 -11.41
CA TYR A 34 -22.33 -2.68 -11.39
C TYR A 34 -21.22 -1.75 -10.94
N VAL A 35 -20.93 -0.75 -11.75
CA VAL A 35 -19.86 0.23 -11.50
C VAL A 35 -20.50 1.61 -11.36
N GLN A 36 -20.11 2.36 -10.36
CA GLN A 36 -20.56 3.75 -10.25
C GLN A 36 -19.98 4.60 -11.38
N ALA A 37 -20.79 5.51 -11.91
CA ALA A 37 -20.35 6.45 -12.95
C ALA A 37 -19.06 7.17 -12.55
N ASP A 38 -18.15 7.33 -13.51
CA ASP A 38 -16.82 7.92 -13.33
C ASP A 38 -15.91 7.21 -12.29
N ALA A 39 -16.21 5.98 -11.85
CA ALA A 39 -15.38 5.29 -10.87
C ALA A 39 -13.97 4.99 -11.38
N GLY A 40 -13.82 4.65 -12.65
CA GLY A 40 -12.53 4.34 -13.28
C GLY A 40 -11.80 5.53 -13.88
N LYS A 41 -12.45 6.68 -14.00
CA LYS A 41 -11.96 7.85 -14.74
C LYS A 41 -10.59 8.34 -14.26
N GLY A 42 -10.38 8.40 -12.96
CA GLY A 42 -9.11 8.81 -12.37
C GLY A 42 -7.96 7.83 -12.64
N SER A 43 -8.27 6.59 -12.99
CA SER A 43 -7.33 5.54 -13.40
C SER A 43 -7.29 5.33 -14.91
N GLY A 44 -7.91 6.21 -15.71
CA GLY A 44 -7.87 6.16 -17.18
C GLY A 44 -8.86 5.17 -17.82
N PHE A 45 -9.89 4.71 -17.07
CA PHE A 45 -10.93 3.83 -17.58
C PHE A 45 -12.26 4.57 -17.64
N SER A 46 -12.85 4.66 -18.84
CA SER A 46 -14.15 5.31 -19.06
C SER A 46 -15.32 4.39 -18.74
N ASP A 47 -16.50 4.97 -18.54
CA ASP A 47 -17.74 4.22 -18.31
C ASP A 47 -18.09 3.34 -19.52
N GLU A 48 -17.82 3.82 -20.75
CA GLU A 48 -18.03 3.07 -21.98
C GLU A 48 -17.18 1.79 -22.00
N GLN A 49 -15.90 1.86 -21.58
CA GLN A 49 -15.05 0.67 -21.48
C GLN A 49 -15.59 -0.37 -20.49
N TYR A 50 -16.18 0.07 -19.38
CA TYR A 50 -16.85 -0.82 -18.45
C TYR A 50 -18.12 -1.45 -19.05
N GLN A 51 -18.90 -0.67 -19.78
CA GLN A 51 -20.11 -1.16 -20.47
C GLN A 51 -19.75 -2.16 -21.57
N GLU A 52 -18.75 -1.88 -22.38
CA GLU A 52 -18.22 -2.81 -23.39
C GLU A 52 -17.71 -4.13 -22.78
N ALA A 53 -17.14 -4.08 -21.58
CA ALA A 53 -16.73 -5.26 -20.81
C ALA A 53 -17.92 -6.02 -20.18
N GLY A 54 -19.14 -5.44 -20.23
CA GLY A 54 -20.38 -6.06 -19.75
C GLY A 54 -20.83 -5.62 -18.36
N ALA A 55 -20.31 -4.52 -17.82
CA ALA A 55 -20.81 -3.90 -16.61
C ALA A 55 -22.02 -3.01 -16.90
N SER A 56 -22.86 -2.80 -15.88
CA SER A 56 -23.87 -1.75 -15.87
C SER A 56 -23.37 -0.54 -15.07
N ILE A 57 -23.55 0.66 -15.61
CA ILE A 57 -23.18 1.89 -14.93
C ILE A 57 -24.37 2.42 -14.12
N LEU A 58 -24.14 2.75 -12.85
CA LEU A 58 -25.11 3.36 -11.94
C LEU A 58 -24.65 4.78 -11.57
N PRO A 59 -25.57 5.77 -11.56
CA PRO A 59 -25.19 7.17 -11.34
C PRO A 59 -24.76 7.46 -9.88
N ALA A 60 -25.36 6.77 -8.91
CA ALA A 60 -25.20 7.07 -7.49
C ALA A 60 -24.59 5.90 -6.71
N ILE A 61 -23.82 6.23 -5.68
CA ILE A 61 -23.19 5.25 -4.78
C ILE A 61 -24.23 4.42 -4.04
N GLU A 62 -25.33 5.05 -3.65
CA GLU A 62 -26.46 4.42 -2.96
C GLU A 62 -27.05 3.27 -3.77
N GLU A 63 -27.17 3.45 -5.09
CA GLU A 63 -27.68 2.41 -5.97
C GLU A 63 -26.71 1.23 -6.06
N VAL A 64 -25.39 1.49 -6.07
CA VAL A 64 -24.37 0.44 -6.09
C VAL A 64 -24.45 -0.40 -4.82
N TYR A 65 -24.47 0.25 -3.63
CA TYR A 65 -24.59 -0.45 -2.36
C TYR A 65 -25.94 -1.20 -2.23
N ALA A 66 -27.03 -0.60 -2.71
CA ALA A 66 -28.36 -1.19 -2.61
C ALA A 66 -28.49 -2.50 -3.40
N ILE A 67 -27.83 -2.64 -4.55
CA ILE A 67 -27.97 -3.84 -5.40
C ILE A 67 -26.91 -4.90 -5.12
N ALA A 68 -25.69 -4.51 -4.72
CA ALA A 68 -24.56 -5.42 -4.61
C ALA A 68 -24.69 -6.40 -3.44
N GLU A 69 -24.22 -7.63 -3.68
CA GLU A 69 -23.98 -8.66 -2.65
C GLU A 69 -22.54 -8.55 -2.14
N MET A 70 -21.58 -8.21 -3.03
CA MET A 70 -20.19 -7.93 -2.70
C MET A 70 -19.81 -6.55 -3.22
N ILE A 71 -19.29 -5.71 -2.33
CA ILE A 71 -18.64 -4.43 -2.64
C ILE A 71 -17.14 -4.64 -2.72
N ILE A 72 -16.52 -4.21 -3.82
CA ILE A 72 -15.07 -4.19 -3.99
C ILE A 72 -14.62 -2.74 -4.04
N LYS A 73 -13.73 -2.35 -3.12
CA LYS A 73 -13.14 -1.00 -3.02
C LYS A 73 -11.62 -1.07 -2.94
N VAL A 74 -10.96 0.06 -3.10
CA VAL A 74 -9.54 0.22 -2.80
C VAL A 74 -9.35 0.63 -1.34
N LYS A 75 -10.08 1.66 -0.89
CA LYS A 75 -10.00 2.17 0.48
C LYS A 75 -11.21 1.79 1.31
N GLU A 76 -11.03 1.83 2.61
CA GLU A 76 -12.09 1.61 3.58
C GLU A 76 -13.28 2.54 3.34
N PRO A 77 -14.50 2.11 3.66
CA PRO A 77 -15.65 2.99 3.70
C PRO A 77 -15.42 4.15 4.68
N ILE A 78 -15.92 5.33 4.35
CA ILE A 78 -15.92 6.50 5.23
C ILE A 78 -17.31 6.76 5.78
N GLU A 79 -17.43 7.69 6.71
CA GLU A 79 -18.67 7.94 7.47
C GLU A 79 -19.92 8.07 6.60
N SER A 80 -19.82 8.75 5.44
CA SER A 80 -20.94 8.92 4.51
C SER A 80 -21.39 7.61 3.85
N GLU A 81 -20.56 6.57 3.86
CA GLU A 81 -20.85 5.26 3.27
C GLU A 81 -21.43 4.26 4.30
N TYR A 82 -21.20 4.48 5.60
CA TYR A 82 -21.57 3.49 6.63
C TYR A 82 -23.05 3.10 6.59
N ALA A 83 -23.93 4.09 6.43
CA ALA A 83 -25.38 3.85 6.39
C ALA A 83 -25.84 3.07 5.15
N LEU A 84 -25.05 3.04 4.08
CA LEU A 84 -25.37 2.33 2.83
C LEU A 84 -25.09 0.83 2.93
N ILE A 85 -24.20 0.42 3.85
CA ILE A 85 -23.78 -0.96 4.02
C ILE A 85 -24.91 -1.78 4.64
N LYS A 86 -25.23 -2.91 4.04
CA LYS A 86 -26.29 -3.83 4.50
C LYS A 86 -25.74 -4.92 5.42
N GLU A 87 -26.62 -5.45 6.26
CA GLU A 87 -26.33 -6.69 7.00
C GLU A 87 -25.96 -7.82 6.04
N ASP A 88 -24.97 -8.64 6.37
CA ASP A 88 -24.40 -9.74 5.57
C ASP A 88 -23.71 -9.30 4.25
N GLN A 89 -23.65 -8.01 3.91
CA GLN A 89 -22.98 -7.56 2.70
C GLN A 89 -21.46 -7.78 2.82
N LEU A 90 -20.88 -8.44 1.82
CA LEU A 90 -19.44 -8.68 1.75
C LEU A 90 -18.73 -7.42 1.25
N LEU A 91 -17.77 -6.93 2.02
CA LEU A 91 -16.85 -5.86 1.63
C LEU A 91 -15.44 -6.43 1.50
N PHE A 92 -14.83 -6.24 0.34
CA PHE A 92 -13.47 -6.68 0.04
C PHE A 92 -12.61 -5.47 -0.34
N THR A 93 -11.77 -5.00 0.56
CA THR A 93 -11.01 -3.74 0.44
C THR A 93 -9.87 -3.68 1.47
N TYR A 94 -9.02 -2.65 1.43
CA TYR A 94 -8.20 -2.26 2.58
C TYR A 94 -9.10 -1.61 3.63
N PHE A 95 -8.99 -2.05 4.88
CA PHE A 95 -9.76 -1.49 5.99
C PHE A 95 -8.91 -0.70 6.98
N HIS A 96 -7.72 -1.21 7.31
CA HIS A 96 -6.88 -0.63 8.36
C HIS A 96 -7.61 -0.41 9.68
N PHE A 97 -8.43 -1.37 10.10
CA PHE A 97 -9.29 -1.28 11.29
C PHE A 97 -8.58 -0.84 12.56
N ALA A 98 -7.34 -1.30 12.77
CA ALA A 98 -6.55 -0.93 13.94
C ALA A 98 -6.18 0.57 13.99
N SER A 99 -6.41 1.33 12.93
CA SER A 99 -6.18 2.77 12.86
C SER A 99 -7.45 3.62 12.94
N SER A 100 -8.65 2.99 12.97
CA SER A 100 -9.93 3.71 12.96
C SER A 100 -10.99 3.01 13.82
N GLU A 101 -11.16 3.50 15.05
CA GLU A 101 -12.20 3.04 15.96
C GLU A 101 -13.61 3.29 15.39
N PRO A 102 -13.95 4.48 14.83
CA PRO A 102 -15.27 4.71 14.28
C PRO A 102 -15.65 3.75 13.14
N LEU A 103 -14.72 3.44 12.23
CA LEU A 103 -14.93 2.46 11.17
C LEU A 103 -15.19 1.07 11.75
N THR A 104 -14.42 0.67 12.76
CA THR A 104 -14.55 -0.64 13.38
C THR A 104 -15.94 -0.80 13.99
N HIS A 105 -16.39 0.16 14.78
CA HIS A 105 -17.73 0.15 15.39
C HIS A 105 -18.84 0.20 14.33
N ALA A 106 -18.70 1.02 13.28
CA ALA A 106 -19.68 1.08 12.21
C ALA A 106 -19.84 -0.29 11.51
N MET A 107 -18.76 -0.99 11.20
CA MET A 107 -18.85 -2.31 10.55
C MET A 107 -19.43 -3.38 11.46
N ILE A 108 -19.18 -3.30 12.77
CA ILE A 108 -19.81 -4.16 13.78
C ILE A 108 -21.34 -3.90 13.84
N GLU A 109 -21.74 -2.64 13.93
CA GLU A 109 -23.15 -2.23 14.00
C GLU A 109 -23.91 -2.61 12.73
N ARG A 110 -23.29 -2.39 11.56
CA ARG A 110 -23.87 -2.75 10.25
C ARG A 110 -23.91 -4.26 10.02
N LYS A 111 -23.24 -5.06 10.86
CA LYS A 111 -23.12 -6.52 10.71
C LYS A 111 -22.63 -6.95 9.33
N ALA A 112 -21.73 -6.18 8.76
CA ALA A 112 -21.11 -6.48 7.47
C ALA A 112 -20.17 -7.68 7.57
N VAL A 113 -19.82 -8.26 6.42
CA VAL A 113 -18.74 -9.23 6.28
C VAL A 113 -17.52 -8.51 5.69
N CYS A 114 -16.53 -8.21 6.53
CA CYS A 114 -15.36 -7.43 6.16
C CYS A 114 -14.15 -8.33 5.94
N LEU A 115 -13.73 -8.47 4.70
CA LEU A 115 -12.54 -9.19 4.30
C LEU A 115 -11.48 -8.18 3.86
N ALA A 116 -10.45 -8.02 4.71
CA ALA A 116 -9.43 -7.00 4.56
C ALA A 116 -8.28 -7.49 3.67
N TYR A 117 -7.91 -6.69 2.66
CA TYR A 117 -6.76 -7.00 1.78
C TYR A 117 -5.47 -7.20 2.57
N GLU A 118 -5.22 -6.33 3.55
CA GLU A 118 -3.99 -6.30 4.33
C GLU A 118 -3.82 -7.48 5.30
N THR A 119 -4.85 -8.28 5.53
CA THR A 119 -4.79 -9.44 6.40
C THR A 119 -4.94 -10.78 5.66
N VAL A 120 -5.12 -10.75 4.35
CA VAL A 120 -4.95 -11.95 3.50
C VAL A 120 -3.48 -12.34 3.54
N GLU A 121 -3.19 -13.48 4.14
CA GLU A 121 -1.82 -13.92 4.44
C GLU A 121 -1.59 -15.35 3.98
N LYS A 122 -0.50 -15.56 3.23
CA LYS A 122 -0.04 -16.89 2.80
C LYS A 122 0.61 -17.67 3.93
N THR A 123 0.86 -18.95 3.68
CA THR A 123 1.53 -19.86 4.63
C THR A 123 2.96 -19.42 4.96
N ASP A 124 3.64 -18.76 4.03
CA ASP A 124 4.98 -18.17 4.21
C ASP A 124 4.94 -16.79 4.90
N ARG A 125 3.76 -16.36 5.38
CA ARG A 125 3.48 -15.06 6.01
C ARG A 125 3.58 -13.86 5.06
N SER A 126 3.69 -14.07 3.76
CA SER A 126 3.59 -12.98 2.80
C SER A 126 2.15 -12.47 2.71
N LEU A 127 2.02 -11.16 2.43
CA LEU A 127 0.74 -10.46 2.32
C LEU A 127 0.49 -10.11 0.84
N PRO A 128 -0.06 -11.04 0.04
CA PRO A 128 -0.08 -10.95 -1.41
C PRO A 128 -0.82 -9.73 -1.94
N LEU A 129 -1.78 -9.20 -1.18
CA LEU A 129 -2.57 -8.05 -1.60
C LEU A 129 -1.96 -6.71 -1.16
N LEU A 130 -0.97 -6.72 -0.25
CA LEU A 130 -0.13 -5.54 0.06
C LEU A 130 1.08 -5.42 -0.88
N VAL A 131 1.58 -6.53 -1.40
CA VAL A 131 2.77 -6.56 -2.28
C VAL A 131 2.69 -5.53 -3.41
N PRO A 132 1.60 -5.44 -4.21
CA PRO A 132 1.55 -4.51 -5.33
C PRO A 132 1.74 -3.05 -4.93
N MET A 133 1.14 -2.63 -3.83
CA MET A 133 1.26 -1.26 -3.35
C MET A 133 2.65 -0.97 -2.78
N SER A 134 3.28 -1.96 -2.13
CA SER A 134 4.66 -1.87 -1.68
C SER A 134 5.66 -1.76 -2.86
N GLU A 135 5.39 -2.47 -3.96
CA GLU A 135 6.20 -2.36 -5.18
C GLU A 135 6.08 -0.97 -5.82
N VAL A 136 4.87 -0.46 -5.96
CA VAL A 136 4.63 0.89 -6.49
C VAL A 136 5.29 1.94 -5.58
N ALA A 137 5.09 1.86 -4.27
CA ALA A 137 5.66 2.81 -3.31
C ALA A 137 7.20 2.81 -3.35
N GLY A 138 7.83 1.63 -3.41
CA GLY A 138 9.29 1.52 -3.52
C GLY A 138 9.86 2.15 -4.79
N ARG A 139 9.18 1.99 -5.93
CA ARG A 139 9.58 2.62 -7.19
C ARG A 139 9.37 4.13 -7.16
N MET A 140 8.24 4.58 -6.63
CA MET A 140 7.94 6.00 -6.47
C MET A 140 8.90 6.71 -5.51
N ALA A 141 9.40 6.03 -4.48
CA ALA A 141 10.37 6.60 -3.55
C ALA A 141 11.63 7.09 -4.26
N VAL A 142 12.07 6.38 -5.30
CA VAL A 142 13.21 6.81 -6.12
C VAL A 142 12.82 7.92 -7.10
N GLN A 143 11.65 7.83 -7.74
CA GLN A 143 11.18 8.86 -8.66
C GLN A 143 11.05 10.21 -7.96
N GLU A 144 10.37 10.26 -6.80
CA GLU A 144 10.22 11.47 -6.02
C GLU A 144 11.56 11.89 -5.38
N GLY A 145 12.33 10.95 -4.86
CA GLY A 145 13.66 11.22 -4.32
C GLY A 145 14.58 11.89 -5.34
N ALA A 146 14.60 11.40 -6.57
CA ALA A 146 15.38 11.99 -7.67
C ALA A 146 14.93 13.42 -7.99
N LYS A 147 13.61 13.66 -8.05
CA LYS A 147 13.03 14.99 -8.27
C LYS A 147 13.42 15.98 -7.19
N TYR A 148 13.31 15.57 -5.91
CA TYR A 148 13.64 16.46 -4.79
C TYR A 148 15.14 16.62 -4.54
N LEU A 149 16.01 15.85 -5.20
CA LEU A 149 17.45 16.12 -5.26
C LEU A 149 17.80 17.31 -6.15
N GLU A 150 16.89 17.76 -7.02
CA GLU A 150 17.08 18.93 -7.86
C GLU A 150 17.18 20.21 -7.01
N LYS A 151 18.05 21.13 -7.41
CA LYS A 151 18.26 22.39 -6.65
C LYS A 151 17.00 23.25 -6.51
N PRO A 152 16.13 23.41 -7.54
CA PRO A 152 14.87 24.15 -7.42
C PRO A 152 13.89 23.55 -6.42
N MET A 153 14.03 22.24 -6.10
CA MET A 153 13.20 21.50 -5.16
C MET A 153 13.76 21.47 -3.72
N GLY A 154 14.84 22.21 -3.45
CA GLY A 154 15.53 22.24 -2.14
C GLY A 154 16.65 21.25 -1.98
N GLY A 155 16.87 20.36 -2.94
CA GLY A 155 17.86 19.30 -2.88
C GLY A 155 19.32 19.79 -3.07
N PHE A 156 20.23 18.82 -2.98
CA PHE A 156 21.66 19.03 -3.12
C PHE A 156 22.07 19.52 -4.52
N GLY A 157 21.27 19.23 -5.55
CA GLY A 157 21.56 19.55 -6.95
C GLY A 157 22.42 18.48 -7.64
N ILE A 158 22.13 17.20 -7.38
CA ILE A 158 22.84 16.05 -7.95
C ILE A 158 21.94 15.17 -8.79
N LEU A 159 22.46 14.68 -9.91
CA LEU A 159 21.79 13.69 -10.76
C LEU A 159 22.13 12.28 -10.28
N LEU A 160 21.11 11.40 -10.15
CA LEU A 160 21.30 10.05 -9.62
C LEU A 160 22.38 9.25 -10.38
N GLY A 161 22.32 9.24 -11.71
CA GLY A 161 23.25 8.46 -12.54
C GLY A 161 24.59 9.13 -12.82
N GLY A 162 24.80 10.38 -12.37
CA GLY A 162 25.96 11.16 -12.79
C GLY A 162 26.01 11.38 -14.29
N VAL A 163 27.16 11.76 -14.82
CA VAL A 163 27.46 11.88 -16.26
C VAL A 163 28.94 11.58 -16.49
N ALA A 164 29.38 11.51 -17.73
CA ALA A 164 30.80 11.28 -18.06
C ALA A 164 31.71 12.29 -17.31
N GLY A 165 32.63 11.76 -16.51
CA GLY A 165 33.53 12.53 -15.64
C GLY A 165 32.94 12.94 -14.29
N VAL A 166 31.66 12.67 -13.98
CA VAL A 166 31.00 12.96 -12.72
C VAL A 166 30.41 11.68 -12.11
N LYS A 167 30.77 11.39 -10.88
CA LYS A 167 30.29 10.19 -10.17
C LYS A 167 28.79 10.21 -9.96
N PRO A 168 28.11 9.04 -9.98
CA PRO A 168 26.73 8.88 -9.56
C PRO A 168 26.48 9.30 -8.11
N ALA A 169 25.23 9.57 -7.77
CA ALA A 169 24.78 9.78 -6.41
C ALA A 169 24.81 8.47 -5.60
N ASN A 170 24.93 8.62 -4.29
CA ASN A 170 24.83 7.50 -3.34
C ASN A 170 23.40 7.44 -2.78
N VAL A 171 22.76 6.29 -2.93
CA VAL A 171 21.41 6.01 -2.42
C VAL A 171 21.50 4.96 -1.31
N LEU A 172 21.02 5.30 -0.14
CA LEU A 172 20.92 4.39 1.00
C LEU A 172 19.45 3.92 1.14
N VAL A 173 19.25 2.61 1.11
CA VAL A 173 17.95 1.98 1.32
C VAL A 173 17.95 1.25 2.66
N LEU A 174 17.10 1.67 3.58
CA LEU A 174 16.94 1.07 4.90
C LEU A 174 15.75 0.09 4.87
N GLY A 175 16.06 -1.19 5.02
CA GLY A 175 15.14 -2.31 4.89
C GLY A 175 15.19 -2.97 3.50
N GLY A 176 15.49 -4.26 3.47
CA GLY A 176 15.56 -5.10 2.27
C GLY A 176 14.25 -5.80 1.91
N GLY A 177 13.10 -5.35 2.44
CA GLY A 177 11.77 -5.85 2.11
C GLY A 177 11.35 -5.56 0.67
N ILE A 178 10.04 -5.64 0.37
CA ILE A 178 9.51 -5.38 -0.98
C ILE A 178 9.79 -3.94 -1.40
N VAL A 179 9.46 -2.96 -0.56
CA VAL A 179 9.73 -1.54 -0.81
C VAL A 179 11.20 -1.32 -1.12
N GLY A 180 12.10 -1.76 -0.23
CA GLY A 180 13.54 -1.54 -0.40
C GLY A 180 14.12 -2.24 -1.61
N THR A 181 13.66 -3.46 -1.92
CA THR A 181 14.06 -4.19 -3.13
C THR A 181 13.70 -3.41 -4.40
N GLN A 182 12.48 -2.87 -4.47
CA GLN A 182 12.03 -2.10 -5.63
C GLN A 182 12.74 -0.74 -5.71
N SER A 183 12.96 -0.09 -4.57
CA SER A 183 13.76 1.15 -4.52
C SER A 183 15.18 0.93 -5.01
N ALA A 184 15.84 -0.11 -4.55
CA ALA A 184 17.21 -0.41 -4.96
C ALA A 184 17.29 -0.72 -6.46
N LYS A 185 16.36 -1.53 -7.01
CA LYS A 185 16.30 -1.81 -8.44
C LYS A 185 16.11 -0.55 -9.28
N MET A 186 15.22 0.35 -8.86
CA MET A 186 14.98 1.60 -9.60
C MET A 186 16.17 2.55 -9.52
N ALA A 187 16.75 2.76 -8.34
CA ALA A 187 17.90 3.64 -8.15
C ALA A 187 19.13 3.11 -8.93
N ALA A 188 19.38 1.81 -8.88
CA ALA A 188 20.45 1.16 -9.62
C ALA A 188 20.22 1.25 -11.14
N GLY A 189 18.96 1.08 -11.60
CA GLY A 189 18.58 1.22 -13.01
C GLY A 189 18.76 2.66 -13.53
N LEU A 190 18.68 3.67 -12.68
CA LEU A 190 19.03 5.06 -12.98
C LEU A 190 20.54 5.34 -12.89
N GLY A 191 21.36 4.33 -12.58
CA GLY A 191 22.80 4.42 -12.53
C GLY A 191 23.41 4.91 -11.21
N ALA A 192 22.63 4.99 -10.12
CA ALA A 192 23.13 5.37 -8.81
C ALA A 192 24.02 4.27 -8.19
N ASN A 193 24.90 4.65 -7.26
CA ASN A 193 25.49 3.71 -6.31
C ASN A 193 24.51 3.45 -5.18
N VAL A 194 24.10 2.20 -4.97
CA VAL A 194 23.06 1.87 -4.00
C VAL A 194 23.62 1.00 -2.90
N THR A 195 23.25 1.28 -1.66
CA THR A 195 23.52 0.40 -0.52
C THR A 195 22.19 0.04 0.14
N ILE A 196 21.91 -1.27 0.28
CA ILE A 196 20.76 -1.79 1.04
C ILE A 196 21.25 -2.21 2.42
N ALA A 197 20.63 -1.70 3.47
CA ALA A 197 20.86 -2.12 4.85
C ALA A 197 19.67 -2.90 5.37
N ASP A 198 19.90 -4.14 5.86
CA ASP A 198 18.89 -4.99 6.50
C ASP A 198 19.48 -5.73 7.69
N ILE A 199 18.65 -6.10 8.67
CA ILE A 199 19.07 -6.88 9.84
C ILE A 199 19.17 -8.39 9.56
N SER A 200 18.57 -8.86 8.48
CA SER A 200 18.50 -10.27 8.12
C SER A 200 19.59 -10.67 7.14
N LEU A 201 20.62 -11.36 7.63
CA LEU A 201 21.69 -11.86 6.78
C LEU A 201 21.21 -12.80 5.67
N PRO A 202 20.22 -13.72 5.88
CA PRO A 202 19.64 -14.49 4.79
C PRO A 202 19.00 -13.59 3.71
N ARG A 203 18.35 -12.48 4.11
CA ARG A 203 17.78 -11.53 3.16
C ARG A 203 18.86 -10.80 2.37
N LEU A 204 19.94 -10.37 3.03
CA LEU A 204 21.07 -9.71 2.36
C LEU A 204 21.72 -10.63 1.32
N ARG A 205 21.93 -11.93 1.63
CA ARG A 205 22.44 -12.91 0.66
C ARG A 205 21.53 -13.04 -0.57
N TYR A 206 20.22 -13.17 -0.34
CA TYR A 206 19.26 -13.21 -1.45
C TYR A 206 19.33 -11.93 -2.32
N LEU A 207 19.45 -10.77 -1.69
CA LEU A 207 19.56 -9.49 -2.41
C LEU A 207 20.87 -9.40 -3.20
N GLU A 208 21.98 -9.86 -2.65
CA GLU A 208 23.28 -9.94 -3.35
C GLU A 208 23.16 -10.76 -4.64
N ASP A 209 22.46 -11.90 -4.59
CA ASP A 209 22.26 -12.77 -5.75
C ASP A 209 21.41 -12.14 -6.86
N ILE A 210 20.43 -11.27 -6.52
CA ILE A 210 19.44 -10.76 -7.49
C ILE A 210 19.64 -9.31 -7.92
N MET A 211 20.53 -8.57 -7.25
CA MET A 211 20.76 -7.16 -7.54
C MET A 211 21.88 -6.96 -8.57
N PRO A 212 21.84 -5.86 -9.35
CA PRO A 212 22.94 -5.51 -10.24
C PRO A 212 24.20 -5.10 -9.47
N ALA A 213 25.35 -5.10 -10.16
CA ALA A 213 26.68 -4.87 -9.57
C ALA A 213 26.91 -3.49 -8.90
N ASN A 214 26.02 -2.52 -9.14
CA ASN A 214 26.05 -1.21 -8.47
C ASN A 214 25.17 -1.15 -7.21
N VAL A 215 24.81 -2.31 -6.65
CA VAL A 215 24.07 -2.44 -5.38
C VAL A 215 24.90 -3.26 -4.40
N ASP A 216 25.28 -2.63 -3.30
CA ASP A 216 25.93 -3.28 -2.16
C ASP A 216 24.92 -3.62 -1.07
N THR A 217 25.23 -4.62 -0.23
CA THR A 217 24.44 -5.00 0.93
C THR A 217 25.23 -4.83 2.22
N VAL A 218 24.60 -4.31 3.28
CA VAL A 218 25.24 -4.04 4.57
C VAL A 218 24.31 -4.44 5.73
N MET A 219 24.86 -4.97 6.81
CA MET A 219 24.11 -5.18 8.05
C MET A 219 23.61 -3.86 8.63
N SER A 220 22.29 -3.78 8.88
CA SER A 220 21.65 -2.62 9.50
C SER A 220 21.96 -2.61 11.00
N ASN A 221 22.82 -1.69 11.40
CA ASN A 221 23.09 -1.32 12.78
C ASN A 221 23.42 0.18 12.85
N GLU A 222 23.36 0.76 14.04
CA GLU A 222 23.53 2.19 14.22
C GLU A 222 24.88 2.70 13.68
N TYR A 223 25.97 1.94 13.91
CA TYR A 223 27.30 2.32 13.45
C TYR A 223 27.34 2.42 11.91
N ASN A 224 26.90 1.37 11.22
CA ASN A 224 26.92 1.35 9.75
C ASN A 224 26.01 2.42 9.16
N ILE A 225 24.83 2.65 9.75
CA ILE A 225 23.92 3.71 9.30
C ILE A 225 24.58 5.08 9.45
N ARG A 226 25.22 5.36 10.61
CA ARG A 226 25.93 6.62 10.85
C ARG A 226 27.06 6.87 9.85
N GLU A 227 27.78 5.84 9.42
CA GLU A 227 28.81 5.98 8.41
C GLU A 227 28.23 6.23 7.01
N LEU A 228 27.20 5.48 6.63
CA LEU A 228 26.60 5.54 5.28
C LEU A 228 25.90 6.88 5.01
N ILE A 229 25.20 7.45 6.01
CA ILE A 229 24.46 8.72 5.83
C ILE A 229 25.38 9.92 5.56
N LYS A 230 26.66 9.88 5.94
CA LYS A 230 27.63 10.96 5.68
C LYS A 230 27.85 11.20 4.18
N SER A 231 27.73 10.15 3.37
CA SER A 231 27.93 10.21 1.92
C SER A 231 26.65 10.09 1.12
N ALA A 232 25.54 9.68 1.73
CA ALA A 232 24.26 9.52 1.07
C ALA A 232 23.71 10.85 0.54
N ASN A 233 23.12 10.82 -0.65
CA ASN A 233 22.39 11.93 -1.24
C ASN A 233 20.87 11.69 -1.15
N LEU A 234 20.44 10.42 -1.28
CA LEU A 234 19.06 9.98 -1.10
C LEU A 234 19.02 8.83 -0.09
N ILE A 235 18.11 8.92 0.87
CA ILE A 235 17.87 7.89 1.87
C ILE A 235 16.41 7.46 1.78
N ILE A 236 16.17 6.17 1.64
CA ILE A 236 14.81 5.62 1.53
C ILE A 236 14.56 4.68 2.70
N GLY A 237 13.56 5.02 3.52
CA GLY A 237 13.09 4.20 4.63
C GLY A 237 11.94 3.28 4.19
N GLY A 238 12.18 1.98 4.19
CA GLY A 238 11.22 0.96 3.80
C GLY A 238 11.04 -0.16 4.84
N VAL A 239 11.31 0.13 6.12
CA VAL A 239 11.14 -0.85 7.21
C VAL A 239 9.73 -0.80 7.74
N LEU A 240 9.06 -1.94 7.69
CA LEU A 240 7.73 -2.15 8.21
C LEU A 240 7.76 -3.34 9.18
N ILE A 241 7.27 -3.14 10.39
CA ILE A 241 7.06 -4.22 11.37
C ILE A 241 5.55 -4.41 11.52
N PRO A 242 4.98 -5.52 11.03
CA PRO A 242 3.55 -5.76 11.13
C PRO A 242 3.06 -5.70 12.58
N GLY A 243 2.07 -4.85 12.85
CA GLY A 243 1.45 -4.73 14.18
C GLY A 243 2.27 -3.99 15.24
N ALA A 244 3.44 -3.42 14.88
CA ALA A 244 4.28 -2.65 15.80
C ALA A 244 4.87 -1.41 15.13
N LYS A 245 5.14 -0.37 15.90
CA LYS A 245 5.91 0.78 15.43
C LYS A 245 7.36 0.35 15.18
N ALA A 246 7.88 0.66 13.99
CA ALA A 246 9.30 0.46 13.70
C ALA A 246 10.17 1.32 14.64
N PRO A 247 11.35 0.84 15.06
CA PRO A 247 12.31 1.71 15.75
C PRO A 247 12.77 2.80 14.78
N TYR A 248 13.08 3.96 15.32
CA TYR A 248 13.70 5.00 14.51
C TYR A 248 15.12 4.59 14.11
N LEU A 249 15.33 4.42 12.81
CA LEU A 249 16.62 4.05 12.24
C LEU A 249 17.55 5.26 12.06
N ILE A 250 16.97 6.44 11.89
CA ILE A 250 17.66 7.71 11.83
C ILE A 250 17.04 8.64 12.88
N THR A 251 17.87 9.06 13.81
CA THR A 251 17.51 9.99 14.88
C THR A 251 17.82 11.43 14.46
N ARG A 252 17.25 12.40 15.16
CA ARG A 252 17.43 13.83 14.83
C ARG A 252 18.91 14.27 14.89
N ASP A 253 19.69 13.75 15.83
CA ASP A 253 21.12 14.08 15.94
C ASP A 253 21.93 13.61 14.73
N MET A 254 21.49 12.51 14.08
CA MET A 254 22.14 11.97 12.88
C MET A 254 21.98 12.89 11.65
N LEU A 255 20.96 13.76 11.59
CA LEU A 255 20.81 14.71 10.48
C LEU A 255 22.02 15.62 10.32
N LYS A 256 22.69 15.95 11.42
CA LYS A 256 23.91 16.79 11.42
C LYS A 256 25.11 16.13 10.72
N LEU A 257 25.06 14.82 10.51
CA LEU A 257 26.08 14.08 9.78
C LEU A 257 25.87 14.11 8.26
N MET A 258 24.67 14.48 7.83
CA MET A 258 24.28 14.53 6.43
C MET A 258 24.70 15.84 5.77
N LYS A 259 24.78 15.80 4.44
CA LYS A 259 25.01 17.02 3.65
C LYS A 259 23.71 17.82 3.53
N PRO A 260 23.74 19.15 3.62
CA PRO A 260 22.58 19.98 3.32
C PRO A 260 22.03 19.66 1.91
N GLY A 261 20.70 19.51 1.80
CA GLY A 261 20.04 19.11 0.56
C GLY A 261 20.00 17.59 0.31
N THR A 262 20.48 16.77 1.27
CA THR A 262 20.16 15.33 1.29
C THR A 262 18.63 15.14 1.36
N VAL A 263 18.10 14.17 0.61
CA VAL A 263 16.67 13.86 0.58
C VAL A 263 16.40 12.57 1.35
N MET A 264 15.43 12.59 2.23
CA MET A 264 14.92 11.42 2.97
C MET A 264 13.49 11.14 2.55
N VAL A 265 13.24 9.92 2.09
CA VAL A 265 11.89 9.43 1.71
C VAL A 265 11.46 8.37 2.70
N ASP A 266 10.43 8.64 3.49
CA ASP A 266 9.88 7.67 4.44
C ASP A 266 8.64 7.00 3.87
N VAL A 267 8.82 5.80 3.32
CA VAL A 267 7.73 5.01 2.75
C VAL A 267 6.88 4.34 3.84
N ALA A 268 7.44 4.17 5.04
CA ALA A 268 6.75 3.58 6.18
C ALA A 268 5.87 4.59 6.95
N ILE A 269 5.71 5.80 6.46
CA ILE A 269 5.03 6.91 7.16
C ILE A 269 3.60 6.57 7.61
N ASP A 270 2.86 5.78 6.82
CA ASP A 270 1.48 5.35 7.15
C ASP A 270 1.42 4.53 8.46
N GLN A 271 2.55 3.99 8.91
CA GLN A 271 2.69 3.23 10.17
C GLN A 271 3.61 3.92 11.18
N GLY A 272 3.70 5.25 11.09
CA GLY A 272 4.46 6.08 12.03
C GLY A 272 5.90 6.40 11.61
N GLY A 273 6.34 5.89 10.45
CA GLY A 273 7.65 6.18 9.89
C GLY A 273 8.81 5.47 10.58
N CYS A 274 9.97 5.43 9.92
CA CYS A 274 11.20 4.87 10.43
C CYS A 274 12.29 5.92 10.72
N PHE A 275 11.98 7.21 10.61
CA PHE A 275 12.86 8.31 11.01
C PHE A 275 12.22 9.13 12.13
N GLU A 276 13.00 9.55 13.12
CA GLU A 276 12.50 10.32 14.28
C GLU A 276 11.85 11.64 13.86
N THR A 277 12.33 12.24 12.78
CA THR A 277 11.84 13.52 12.25
C THR A 277 10.73 13.40 11.23
N SER A 278 10.28 12.18 10.92
CA SER A 278 9.19 11.95 9.96
C SER A 278 7.86 12.47 10.47
N LYS A 279 7.15 13.20 9.60
CA LYS A 279 5.78 13.68 9.78
C LYS A 279 5.01 13.43 8.49
N ALA A 280 3.82 12.85 8.57
CA ALA A 280 3.00 12.61 7.41
C ALA A 280 2.71 13.90 6.65
N THR A 281 2.87 13.85 5.34
CA THR A 281 2.59 14.93 4.39
C THR A 281 1.55 14.47 3.36
N THR A 282 1.12 15.39 2.50
CA THR A 282 0.13 15.14 1.45
C THR A 282 0.75 15.34 0.07
N HIS A 283 0.07 14.87 -0.98
CA HIS A 283 0.50 15.13 -2.36
C HIS A 283 0.51 16.63 -2.74
N GLU A 284 -0.26 17.46 -2.06
CA GLU A 284 -0.31 18.90 -2.28
C GLU A 284 0.89 19.62 -1.63
N HIS A 285 1.30 19.15 -0.44
CA HIS A 285 2.44 19.68 0.32
C HIS A 285 3.37 18.52 0.68
N PRO A 286 4.15 17.98 -0.29
CA PRO A 286 4.79 16.68 -0.13
C PRO A 286 6.08 16.68 0.69
N ILE A 287 6.72 17.83 0.86
CA ILE A 287 8.02 17.96 1.52
C ILE A 287 8.03 19.00 2.64
N TYR A 288 8.99 18.83 3.53
CA TYR A 288 9.44 19.84 4.49
C TYR A 288 10.95 19.65 4.75
N GLU A 289 11.58 20.65 5.35
CA GLU A 289 13.00 20.62 5.68
C GLU A 289 13.22 20.58 7.20
N VAL A 290 14.16 19.76 7.65
CA VAL A 290 14.65 19.73 9.04
C VAL A 290 16.18 19.71 9.01
N ASP A 291 16.80 20.67 9.67
CA ASP A 291 18.26 20.77 9.84
C ASP A 291 19.02 20.66 8.48
N GLY A 292 18.47 21.23 7.39
CA GLY A 292 19.05 21.21 6.05
C GLY A 292 18.78 19.96 5.25
N VAL A 293 17.96 19.02 5.76
CA VAL A 293 17.61 17.75 5.10
C VAL A 293 16.14 17.80 4.63
N VAL A 294 15.91 17.52 3.36
CA VAL A 294 14.58 17.49 2.76
C VAL A 294 13.88 16.17 3.10
N HIS A 295 12.68 16.25 3.64
CA HIS A 295 11.85 15.10 3.99
C HIS A 295 10.66 14.98 3.03
N TYR A 296 10.50 13.83 2.41
CA TYR A 296 9.32 13.43 1.65
C TYR A 296 8.63 12.28 2.41
N CYS A 297 7.48 12.57 2.99
CA CYS A 297 6.75 11.65 3.86
C CYS A 297 5.26 11.58 3.48
N VAL A 298 4.97 11.50 2.17
CA VAL A 298 3.59 11.49 1.68
C VAL A 298 2.91 10.18 2.03
N ALA A 299 1.81 10.29 2.76
CA ALA A 299 0.93 9.16 3.02
C ALA A 299 0.24 8.71 1.72
N ASN A 300 0.05 7.39 1.56
CA ASN A 300 -0.59 6.83 0.36
C ASN A 300 0.14 7.18 -0.96
N MET A 301 1.47 7.08 -0.98
CA MET A 301 2.27 7.33 -2.19
C MET A 301 1.70 6.70 -3.47
N PRO A 302 1.24 5.42 -3.47
CA PRO A 302 0.68 4.79 -4.67
C PRO A 302 -0.54 5.47 -5.27
N GLY A 303 -1.24 6.29 -4.50
CA GLY A 303 -2.39 7.09 -4.96
C GLY A 303 -2.04 8.13 -6.04
N ALA A 304 -0.78 8.57 -6.11
CA ALA A 304 -0.32 9.53 -7.12
C ALA A 304 -0.16 8.93 -8.53
N VAL A 305 -0.11 7.61 -8.65
CA VAL A 305 -0.02 6.91 -9.94
C VAL A 305 -1.18 5.91 -10.09
N PRO A 306 -2.42 6.40 -10.12
CA PRO A 306 -3.62 5.56 -9.99
C PRO A 306 -3.76 4.54 -11.12
N TYR A 307 -3.35 4.84 -12.35
CA TYR A 307 -3.37 3.90 -13.46
C TYR A 307 -2.53 2.65 -13.15
N THR A 308 -1.26 2.85 -12.81
CA THR A 308 -0.34 1.74 -12.48
C THR A 308 -0.80 1.00 -11.23
N SER A 309 -1.19 1.73 -10.19
CA SER A 309 -1.63 1.16 -8.92
C SER A 309 -2.91 0.35 -9.04
N THR A 310 -3.87 0.80 -9.84
CA THR A 310 -5.11 0.06 -10.13
C THR A 310 -4.80 -1.26 -10.83
N LEU A 311 -4.00 -1.23 -11.90
CA LEU A 311 -3.63 -2.45 -12.62
C LEU A 311 -2.87 -3.43 -11.72
N ALA A 312 -1.90 -2.94 -10.96
CA ALA A 312 -1.11 -3.78 -10.05
C ALA A 312 -1.98 -4.41 -8.95
N LEU A 313 -2.87 -3.62 -8.33
CA LEU A 313 -3.76 -4.09 -7.28
C LEU A 313 -4.77 -5.11 -7.82
N THR A 314 -5.45 -4.77 -8.92
CA THR A 314 -6.51 -5.63 -9.47
C THR A 314 -5.98 -6.95 -9.99
N ASN A 315 -4.76 -7.00 -10.52
CA ASN A 315 -4.11 -8.26 -10.88
C ASN A 315 -3.94 -9.20 -9.66
N ALA A 316 -3.70 -8.64 -8.48
CA ALA A 316 -3.55 -9.44 -7.26
C ALA A 316 -4.89 -9.79 -6.60
N THR A 317 -5.87 -8.86 -6.59
CA THR A 317 -7.14 -9.05 -5.89
C THR A 317 -8.15 -9.86 -6.69
N LEU A 318 -8.14 -9.80 -8.03
CA LEU A 318 -9.12 -10.45 -8.89
C LEU A 318 -9.26 -11.96 -8.66
N PRO A 319 -8.19 -12.77 -8.52
CA PRO A 319 -8.32 -14.20 -8.27
C PRO A 319 -9.10 -14.51 -6.98
N TYR A 320 -8.85 -13.75 -5.91
CA TYR A 320 -9.55 -13.90 -4.63
C TYR A 320 -11.00 -13.43 -4.73
N ALA A 321 -11.25 -12.30 -5.41
CA ALA A 321 -12.58 -11.77 -5.62
C ALA A 321 -13.46 -12.73 -6.45
N LEU A 322 -12.91 -13.37 -7.48
CA LEU A 322 -13.59 -14.41 -8.25
C LEU A 322 -13.91 -15.64 -7.40
N GLN A 323 -12.98 -16.07 -6.54
CA GLN A 323 -13.25 -17.18 -5.62
C GLN A 323 -14.37 -16.86 -4.64
N LEU A 324 -14.39 -15.64 -4.08
CA LEU A 324 -15.47 -15.15 -3.23
C LEU A 324 -16.81 -15.09 -3.96
N ALA A 325 -16.80 -14.61 -5.20
CA ALA A 325 -18.02 -14.53 -6.02
C ALA A 325 -18.59 -15.88 -6.40
N ASN A 326 -17.73 -16.84 -6.75
CA ASN A 326 -18.14 -18.17 -7.18
C ASN A 326 -18.71 -19.04 -6.05
N LEU A 327 -18.09 -18.97 -4.87
CA LEU A 327 -18.37 -19.89 -3.77
C LEU A 327 -19.17 -19.26 -2.62
N GLY A 328 -19.29 -17.93 -2.62
CA GLY A 328 -19.70 -17.18 -1.42
C GLY A 328 -18.61 -17.18 -0.35
N TRP A 329 -18.59 -16.17 0.51
CA TRP A 329 -17.48 -15.95 1.44
C TRP A 329 -17.25 -17.13 2.42
N LYS A 330 -18.32 -17.76 2.92
CA LYS A 330 -18.20 -18.90 3.85
C LYS A 330 -17.45 -20.07 3.21
N THR A 331 -17.91 -20.54 2.07
CA THR A 331 -17.29 -21.66 1.38
C THR A 331 -15.87 -21.33 0.90
N ALA A 332 -15.68 -20.12 0.37
CA ALA A 332 -14.37 -19.63 -0.07
C ALA A 332 -13.36 -19.61 1.08
N CYS A 333 -13.72 -19.04 2.23
CA CYS A 333 -12.85 -18.98 3.41
C CYS A 333 -12.66 -20.34 4.10
N ALA A 334 -13.63 -21.23 4.02
CA ALA A 334 -13.46 -22.61 4.50
C ALA A 334 -12.42 -23.38 3.67
N ALA A 335 -12.43 -23.19 2.35
CA ALA A 335 -11.54 -23.86 1.41
C ALA A 335 -10.16 -23.18 1.26
N ASN A 336 -10.07 -21.88 1.52
CA ASN A 336 -8.84 -21.10 1.35
C ASN A 336 -8.45 -20.40 2.67
N GLU A 337 -7.35 -20.87 3.27
CA GLU A 337 -6.84 -20.33 4.54
C GLU A 337 -6.37 -18.86 4.40
N GLU A 338 -5.84 -18.46 3.26
CA GLU A 338 -5.41 -17.09 2.98
C GLU A 338 -6.60 -16.13 3.09
N LEU A 339 -7.71 -16.45 2.41
CA LEU A 339 -8.97 -15.69 2.50
C LEU A 339 -9.56 -15.71 3.92
N ARG A 340 -9.48 -16.85 4.61
CA ARG A 340 -9.97 -16.97 5.98
C ARG A 340 -9.26 -16.01 6.93
N LYS A 341 -7.94 -15.83 6.77
CA LYS A 341 -7.15 -14.86 7.53
C LYS A 341 -7.51 -13.41 7.20
N GLY A 342 -8.08 -13.19 6.01
CA GLY A 342 -8.59 -11.89 5.58
C GLY A 342 -9.82 -11.40 6.34
N LEU A 343 -10.58 -12.30 7.02
CA LEU A 343 -11.77 -11.93 7.77
C LEU A 343 -11.41 -11.11 9.01
N ASN A 344 -12.00 -9.93 9.16
CA ASN A 344 -11.75 -9.03 10.30
C ASN A 344 -12.99 -8.79 11.16
N VAL A 345 -14.10 -8.44 10.53
CA VAL A 345 -15.42 -8.28 11.17
C VAL A 345 -16.42 -9.12 10.40
N VAL A 346 -17.23 -9.91 11.07
CA VAL A 346 -18.25 -10.76 10.46
C VAL A 346 -19.51 -10.73 11.31
N ASN A 347 -20.60 -10.23 10.74
CA ASN A 347 -21.93 -10.23 11.34
C ASN A 347 -21.92 -9.69 12.79
N GLY A 348 -21.24 -8.56 13.00
CA GLY A 348 -21.16 -7.89 14.28
C GLY A 348 -20.09 -8.44 15.25
N LYS A 349 -19.33 -9.45 14.84
CA LYS A 349 -18.25 -10.04 15.65
C LYS A 349 -16.88 -9.65 15.10
N VAL A 350 -15.94 -9.31 15.99
CA VAL A 350 -14.53 -9.10 15.63
C VAL A 350 -13.83 -10.46 15.64
N VAL A 351 -13.26 -10.84 14.49
CA VAL A 351 -12.64 -12.16 14.27
C VAL A 351 -11.16 -12.09 13.92
N PHE A 352 -10.59 -10.89 13.92
CA PHE A 352 -9.15 -10.66 13.76
C PHE A 352 -8.57 -10.11 15.05
N LYS A 353 -7.59 -10.82 15.60
CA LYS A 353 -7.00 -10.52 16.91
C LYS A 353 -6.42 -9.10 16.99
N GLY A 354 -5.75 -8.64 15.93
CA GLY A 354 -5.16 -7.30 15.89
C GLY A 354 -6.18 -6.17 16.03
N VAL A 355 -7.42 -6.35 15.53
CA VAL A 355 -8.51 -5.38 15.68
C VAL A 355 -9.06 -5.42 17.09
N SER A 356 -9.28 -6.64 17.65
CA SER A 356 -9.71 -6.83 19.04
C SER A 356 -8.76 -6.16 20.02
N ASP A 357 -7.46 -6.37 19.85
CA ASP A 357 -6.43 -5.82 20.74
C ASP A 357 -6.31 -4.29 20.63
N ALA A 358 -6.45 -3.75 19.42
CA ALA A 358 -6.35 -2.30 19.19
C ALA A 358 -7.42 -1.50 19.93
N TRP A 359 -8.64 -2.04 20.03
CA TRP A 359 -9.81 -1.33 20.59
C TRP A 359 -10.39 -2.02 21.82
N ASN A 360 -9.70 -3.01 22.40
CA ASN A 360 -10.16 -3.80 23.55
C ASN A 360 -11.58 -4.37 23.35
N LEU A 361 -11.85 -4.88 22.15
CA LEU A 361 -13.15 -5.47 21.78
C LEU A 361 -13.17 -6.98 22.03
N PRO A 362 -14.35 -7.58 22.26
CA PRO A 362 -14.50 -9.04 22.35
C PRO A 362 -14.01 -9.72 21.07
N TYR A 363 -13.16 -10.73 21.22
CA TYR A 363 -12.65 -11.55 20.11
C TYR A 363 -13.48 -12.82 19.96
N THR A 364 -13.80 -13.19 18.73
CA THR A 364 -14.44 -14.46 18.38
C THR A 364 -13.50 -15.25 17.47
N GLU A 365 -13.26 -16.49 17.79
CA GLU A 365 -12.45 -17.37 16.94
C GLU A 365 -13.11 -17.57 15.57
N VAL A 366 -12.33 -17.37 14.49
CA VAL A 366 -12.85 -17.52 13.11
C VAL A 366 -13.49 -18.90 12.88
N LYS A 367 -13.02 -19.94 13.58
CA LYS A 367 -13.56 -21.30 13.48
C LYS A 367 -15.03 -21.41 13.92
N GLU A 368 -15.50 -20.50 14.73
CA GLU A 368 -16.90 -20.48 15.21
C GLU A 368 -17.89 -19.95 14.15
N LEU A 369 -17.40 -19.49 13.01
CA LEU A 369 -18.21 -18.96 11.90
C LEU A 369 -18.62 -20.04 10.88
N PHE A 370 -18.01 -21.22 10.93
CA PHE A 370 -18.13 -22.28 9.93
C PHE A 370 -18.79 -23.54 10.46
#